data_05bc5cfc22d37fde8530c65197d6abcc
#
_entry.id   05bc5cfc22d37fde8530c65197d6abcc
#
_cell.length_a   1.000
_cell.length_b   1.000
_cell.length_c   1.000
_cell.angle_alpha   90.00
_cell.angle_beta   90.00
_cell.angle_gamma   90.00
#
_symmetry.space_group_name_H-M   'P 1'
#
loop_
_entity.id
_entity.type
_entity.pdbx_description
1 polymer ?
#
loop_
_entity_poly.entity_id
_entity_poly.type
_entity_poly.pdbx_seq_one_letter_code
_entity_poly.pdbx_strand_id
1 'polypeptide(L)'
;MFKAPNGGTNIMIRKIIKIDEEKCNGCGLCAKACHEGAIDMVDGKAKLTREHYCDGLGDCLPACPANAISFEEREAPAYDEAAVMASKRAKAQLPCGCPGTQSRAIKREADITAHTPVSSCLSQWPVQIKLVPTSAPYFDGADLLIAADCTAYAYGDFHNEFIKGRITLIGCPKLDSVDYTEKLTAIIRNNNIKSVTIVRMEVPCCGGIENAAKNAIRASGKFIPWQVVTISTDGRKLR
;
A
#
# COMPACT_ATOMS: atom_id res chain seq x y z
N MET A 1 7.74 -44.84 -10.29
CA MET A 1 7.79 -45.15 -8.85
C MET A 1 8.80 -44.18 -8.21
N PHE A 2 8.38 -42.95 -7.91
CA PHE A 2 9.25 -41.94 -7.29
C PHE A 2 9.06 -42.00 -5.77
N LYS A 3 10.14 -42.38 -5.08
CA LYS A 3 10.21 -42.44 -3.61
C LYS A 3 10.22 -41.01 -3.09
N ALA A 4 9.24 -40.63 -2.26
CA ALA A 4 9.25 -39.38 -1.51
C ALA A 4 10.46 -39.31 -0.56
N PRO A 5 11.14 -38.18 -0.39
CA PRO A 5 12.22 -38.07 0.59
C PRO A 5 11.62 -38.06 1.99
N ASN A 6 12.10 -38.98 2.83
CA ASN A 6 11.79 -39.05 4.26
C ASN A 6 12.22 -37.71 4.92
N GLY A 7 11.27 -36.93 5.37
CA GLY A 7 11.48 -35.74 6.20
C GLY A 7 11.86 -36.14 7.63
N GLY A 8 13.10 -36.58 7.85
CA GLY A 8 13.64 -36.71 9.19
C GLY A 8 13.90 -35.30 9.75
N THR A 9 13.13 -34.86 10.76
CA THR A 9 13.43 -33.66 11.53
C THR A 9 14.79 -33.83 12.20
N ASN A 10 15.78 -33.09 11.69
CA ASN A 10 17.12 -33.10 12.28
C ASN A 10 17.05 -32.37 13.63
N ILE A 11 17.03 -33.11 14.73
CA ILE A 11 16.97 -32.59 16.09
C ILE A 11 18.39 -32.34 16.57
N MET A 12 18.67 -31.16 17.10
CA MET A 12 19.98 -30.79 17.62
C MET A 12 19.84 -29.91 18.87
N ILE A 13 20.84 -29.95 19.74
CA ILE A 13 20.89 -28.98 20.85
C ILE A 13 21.22 -27.61 20.26
N ARG A 14 20.33 -26.64 20.48
CA ARG A 14 20.52 -25.26 20.00
C ARG A 14 19.84 -24.25 20.89
N LYS A 15 20.26 -22.99 20.75
CA LYS A 15 19.65 -21.86 21.38
C LYS A 15 18.33 -21.55 20.68
N ILE A 16 17.25 -21.47 21.45
CA ILE A 16 15.90 -21.18 20.96
C ILE A 16 15.19 -20.28 21.94
N ILE A 17 14.16 -19.56 21.51
CA ILE A 17 13.38 -18.75 22.43
C ILE A 17 12.43 -19.61 23.27
N LYS A 18 12.20 -19.16 24.50
CA LYS A 18 11.16 -19.66 25.40
C LYS A 18 10.24 -18.52 25.78
N ILE A 19 8.93 -18.75 25.71
CA ILE A 19 7.91 -17.76 26.08
C ILE A 19 7.24 -18.24 27.38
N ASP A 20 7.30 -17.39 28.38
CA ASP A 20 6.62 -17.57 29.65
C ASP A 20 5.15 -17.11 29.51
N GLU A 21 4.23 -18.07 29.45
CA GLU A 21 2.81 -17.79 29.23
C GLU A 21 2.18 -17.06 30.44
N GLU A 22 2.71 -17.20 31.66
CA GLU A 22 2.19 -16.50 32.84
C GLU A 22 2.52 -15.01 32.78
N LYS A 23 3.73 -14.66 32.34
CA LYS A 23 4.15 -13.26 32.14
C LYS A 23 3.59 -12.62 30.88
N CYS A 24 3.20 -13.42 29.88
CA CYS A 24 2.69 -12.91 28.63
C CYS A 24 1.35 -12.19 28.81
N ASN A 25 1.28 -10.92 28.42
CA ASN A 25 0.06 -10.10 28.47
C ASN A 25 -0.78 -10.15 27.17
N GLY A 26 -0.38 -10.94 26.18
CA GLY A 26 -1.13 -11.11 24.94
C GLY A 26 -1.04 -9.97 23.93
N CYS A 27 -0.11 -9.02 24.05
CA CYS A 27 -0.02 -7.85 23.19
C CYS A 27 0.37 -8.14 21.72
N GLY A 28 0.91 -9.33 21.41
CA GLY A 28 1.24 -9.77 20.05
C GLY A 28 2.45 -9.08 19.40
N LEU A 29 3.18 -8.21 20.12
CA LEU A 29 4.32 -7.47 19.54
C LEU A 29 5.46 -8.41 19.14
N CYS A 30 5.72 -9.47 19.90
CA CYS A 30 6.73 -10.47 19.59
C CYS A 30 6.40 -11.28 18.32
N ALA A 31 5.11 -11.60 18.10
CA ALA A 31 4.68 -12.28 16.88
C ALA A 31 4.87 -11.39 15.63
N LYS A 32 4.69 -10.07 15.78
CA LYS A 32 4.96 -9.08 14.72
C LYS A 32 6.46 -8.89 14.48
N ALA A 33 7.28 -8.95 15.52
CA ALA A 33 8.73 -8.77 15.45
C ALA A 33 9.46 -10.03 14.96
N CYS A 34 8.80 -11.19 14.98
CA CYS A 34 9.39 -12.44 14.47
C CYS A 34 9.37 -12.46 12.94
N HIS A 35 10.49 -12.11 12.32
CA HIS A 35 10.64 -12.07 10.87
C HIS A 35 10.44 -13.43 10.20
N GLU A 36 10.73 -14.52 10.93
CA GLU A 36 10.61 -15.90 10.44
C GLU A 36 9.20 -16.48 10.63
N GLY A 37 8.36 -15.82 11.42
CA GLY A 37 6.98 -16.26 11.67
C GLY A 37 6.90 -17.53 12.52
N ALA A 38 7.83 -17.72 13.46
CA ALA A 38 7.85 -18.84 14.38
C ALA A 38 6.84 -18.72 15.52
N ILE A 39 6.38 -17.50 15.85
CA ILE A 39 5.50 -17.19 16.97
C ILE A 39 4.09 -16.92 16.46
N ASP A 40 3.11 -17.62 17.02
CA ASP A 40 1.68 -17.34 16.81
C ASP A 40 1.00 -16.94 18.12
N MET A 41 -0.16 -16.29 17.99
CA MET A 41 -1.05 -16.01 19.12
C MET A 41 -2.06 -17.15 19.24
N VAL A 42 -2.03 -17.85 20.39
CA VAL A 42 -2.91 -18.97 20.71
C VAL A 42 -3.59 -18.66 22.03
N ASP A 43 -4.92 -18.66 22.06
CA ASP A 43 -5.72 -18.37 23.27
C ASP A 43 -5.34 -17.04 23.95
N GLY A 44 -5.01 -16.02 23.16
CA GLY A 44 -4.61 -14.71 23.67
C GLY A 44 -3.18 -14.63 24.21
N LYS A 45 -2.37 -15.68 24.09
CA LYS A 45 -0.97 -15.72 24.52
C LYS A 45 -0.06 -16.00 23.33
N ALA A 46 1.16 -15.48 23.37
CA ALA A 46 2.16 -15.79 22.36
C ALA A 46 2.75 -17.19 22.64
N LYS A 47 2.89 -18.01 21.59
CA LYS A 47 3.49 -19.33 21.66
C LYS A 47 4.47 -19.54 20.49
N LEU A 48 5.56 -20.27 20.77
CA LEU A 48 6.47 -20.73 19.75
C LEU A 48 5.87 -22.00 19.11
N THR A 49 5.11 -21.84 18.04
CA THR A 49 4.37 -22.93 17.39
C THR A 49 5.17 -23.64 16.33
N ARG A 50 6.19 -22.98 15.76
CA ARG A 50 7.04 -23.50 14.71
C ARG A 50 8.51 -23.38 15.10
N GLU A 51 8.99 -24.32 15.89
CA GLU A 51 10.37 -24.30 16.41
C GLU A 51 11.42 -24.28 15.29
N HIS A 52 11.21 -25.02 14.20
CA HIS A 52 12.08 -25.05 13.03
C HIS A 52 12.12 -23.75 12.22
N TYR A 53 11.24 -22.79 12.52
CA TYR A 53 11.27 -21.42 11.95
C TYR A 53 12.06 -20.44 12.81
N CYS A 54 12.29 -20.76 14.08
CA CYS A 54 13.06 -19.86 14.95
C CYS A 54 14.55 -19.95 14.61
N ASP A 55 15.16 -18.85 14.19
CA ASP A 55 16.59 -18.74 13.90
C ASP A 55 17.47 -18.61 15.17
N GLY A 56 16.86 -18.29 16.32
CA GLY A 56 17.56 -18.08 17.58
C GLY A 56 18.24 -16.72 17.71
N LEU A 57 18.00 -15.75 16.81
CA LEU A 57 18.60 -14.42 16.86
C LEU A 57 17.98 -13.54 17.97
N GLY A 58 16.68 -13.72 18.23
CA GLY A 58 16.01 -13.09 19.37
C GLY A 58 15.47 -11.69 19.15
N ASP A 59 15.17 -11.29 17.93
CA ASP A 59 14.55 -9.99 17.57
C ASP A 59 13.22 -9.76 18.31
N CYS A 60 12.57 -10.85 18.73
CA CYS A 60 11.34 -10.80 19.52
C CYS A 60 11.54 -10.41 21.00
N LEU A 61 12.77 -10.52 21.57
CA LEU A 61 13.04 -10.24 22.98
C LEU A 61 12.83 -8.75 23.30
N PRO A 62 13.47 -7.81 22.59
CA PRO A 62 13.29 -6.37 22.89
C PRO A 62 11.88 -5.87 22.60
N ALA A 63 11.12 -6.60 21.78
CA ALA A 63 9.75 -6.25 21.45
C ALA A 63 8.74 -6.64 22.55
N CYS A 64 9.14 -7.43 23.55
CA CYS A 64 8.24 -7.88 24.63
C CYS A 64 8.23 -6.92 25.81
N PRO A 65 7.17 -6.10 26.03
CA PRO A 65 7.13 -5.15 27.15
C PRO A 65 6.97 -5.84 28.51
N ALA A 66 6.53 -7.12 28.52
CA ALA A 66 6.35 -7.90 29.74
C ALA A 66 7.58 -8.74 30.10
N ASN A 67 8.69 -8.66 29.33
CA ASN A 67 9.88 -9.50 29.50
C ASN A 67 9.55 -11.00 29.64
N ALA A 68 8.54 -11.45 28.89
CA ALA A 68 8.07 -12.84 28.93
C ALA A 68 8.89 -13.78 28.04
N ILE A 69 9.92 -13.27 27.32
CA ILE A 69 10.70 -14.04 26.36
C ILE A 69 12.15 -14.16 26.86
N SER A 70 12.67 -15.36 26.84
CA SER A 70 14.06 -15.66 27.17
C SER A 70 14.65 -16.64 26.18
N PHE A 71 15.97 -16.85 26.24
CA PHE A 71 16.60 -17.95 25.52
C PHE A 71 16.73 -19.19 26.43
N GLU A 72 16.60 -20.35 25.80
CA GLU A 72 17.01 -21.63 26.40
C GLU A 72 17.80 -22.44 25.40
N GLU A 73 18.72 -23.27 25.89
CA GLU A 73 19.39 -24.27 25.09
C GLU A 73 18.72 -25.63 25.35
N ARG A 74 18.18 -26.23 24.32
CA ARG A 74 17.53 -27.54 24.37
C ARG A 74 17.54 -28.23 23.02
N GLU A 75 17.17 -29.48 23.03
CA GLU A 75 16.89 -30.22 21.80
C GLU A 75 15.70 -29.61 21.10
N ALA A 76 15.92 -29.19 19.87
CA ALA A 76 14.89 -28.59 19.00
C ALA A 76 15.21 -28.96 17.52
N PRO A 77 14.19 -28.91 16.65
CA PRO A 77 14.42 -29.10 15.22
C PRO A 77 15.39 -28.04 14.69
N ALA A 78 16.29 -28.44 13.79
CA ALA A 78 17.19 -27.51 13.12
C ALA A 78 16.38 -26.38 12.41
N TYR A 79 16.99 -25.21 12.31
CA TYR A 79 16.39 -24.10 11.55
C TYR A 79 16.24 -24.49 10.08
N ASP A 80 15.05 -24.34 9.54
CA ASP A 80 14.70 -24.68 8.16
C ASP A 80 14.42 -23.40 7.36
N GLU A 81 15.48 -22.82 6.83
CA GLU A 81 15.39 -21.61 5.98
C GLU A 81 14.51 -21.85 4.75
N ALA A 82 14.55 -23.05 4.17
CA ALA A 82 13.78 -23.38 2.99
C ALA A 82 12.27 -23.37 3.28
N ALA A 83 11.85 -23.92 4.43
CA ALA A 83 10.47 -23.89 4.87
C ALA A 83 10.00 -22.47 5.19
N VAL A 84 10.86 -21.67 5.83
CA VAL A 84 10.56 -20.25 6.10
C VAL A 84 10.38 -19.48 4.81
N MET A 85 11.29 -19.62 3.84
CA MET A 85 11.18 -18.95 2.54
C MET A 85 9.95 -19.40 1.75
N ALA A 86 9.61 -20.70 1.79
CA ALA A 86 8.39 -21.22 1.19
C ALA A 86 7.13 -20.60 1.83
N SER A 87 7.10 -20.50 3.17
CA SER A 87 6.01 -19.84 3.90
C SER A 87 5.89 -18.36 3.57
N LYS A 88 7.01 -17.63 3.49
CA LYS A 88 7.05 -16.22 3.07
C LYS A 88 6.54 -16.04 1.64
N ARG A 89 6.94 -16.93 0.71
CA ARG A 89 6.45 -16.94 -0.67
C ARG A 89 4.95 -17.25 -0.74
N ALA A 90 4.46 -18.22 0.02
CA ALA A 90 3.05 -18.56 0.09
C ALA A 90 2.21 -17.40 0.67
N LYS A 91 2.71 -16.70 1.71
CA LYS A 91 2.07 -15.48 2.26
C LYS A 91 2.08 -14.31 1.28
N ALA A 92 3.15 -14.17 0.48
CA ALA A 92 3.23 -13.15 -0.57
C ALA A 92 2.29 -13.47 -1.76
N GLN A 93 1.96 -14.75 -1.96
CA GLN A 93 1.03 -15.23 -3.00
C GLN A 93 -0.43 -15.34 -2.51
N LEU A 94 -0.70 -15.13 -1.21
CA LEU A 94 -2.08 -14.96 -0.76
C LEU A 94 -2.66 -13.77 -1.53
N PRO A 95 -3.71 -13.94 -2.35
CA PRO A 95 -4.32 -12.82 -3.02
C PRO A 95 -4.79 -11.91 -1.90
N CYS A 96 -4.11 -10.77 -1.74
CA CYS A 96 -4.69 -9.67 -1.03
C CYS A 96 -6.02 -9.44 -1.75
N GLY A 97 -7.14 -9.71 -1.10
CA GLY A 97 -8.47 -9.69 -1.70
C GLY A 97 -8.90 -8.32 -2.23
N CYS A 98 -7.96 -7.40 -2.36
CA CYS A 98 -8.15 -6.08 -2.90
C CYS A 98 -7.94 -6.12 -4.43
N PRO A 99 -8.97 -5.89 -5.26
CA PRO A 99 -8.86 -5.89 -6.72
C PRO A 99 -7.72 -5.00 -7.26
N GLY A 100 -7.33 -3.97 -6.52
CA GLY A 100 -6.24 -3.06 -6.88
C GLY A 100 -4.83 -3.65 -6.81
N THR A 101 -4.65 -4.85 -6.24
CA THR A 101 -3.35 -5.54 -6.16
C THR A 101 -3.29 -6.80 -7.03
N GLN A 102 -4.38 -7.16 -7.71
CA GLN A 102 -4.40 -8.31 -8.61
C GLN A 102 -3.62 -7.99 -9.88
N SER A 103 -2.52 -8.73 -10.11
CA SER A 103 -1.77 -8.65 -11.36
C SER A 103 -2.53 -9.33 -12.49
N ARG A 104 -2.68 -8.65 -13.62
CA ARG A 104 -3.26 -9.22 -14.84
C ARG A 104 -2.57 -8.69 -16.09
N ALA A 105 -2.42 -9.52 -17.11
CA ALA A 105 -1.96 -9.09 -18.41
C ALA A 105 -3.13 -8.46 -19.20
N ILE A 106 -2.92 -7.29 -19.78
CA ILE A 106 -3.87 -6.63 -20.68
C ILE A 106 -3.42 -6.92 -22.10
N LYS A 107 -4.18 -7.76 -22.82
CA LYS A 107 -3.95 -8.00 -24.24
C LYS A 107 -4.51 -6.83 -25.04
N ARG A 108 -3.68 -6.22 -25.88
CA ARG A 108 -4.09 -5.18 -26.83
C ARG A 108 -3.72 -5.65 -28.22
N GLU A 109 -4.60 -5.45 -29.18
CA GLU A 109 -4.25 -5.58 -30.60
C GLU A 109 -3.35 -4.38 -30.95
N ALA A 110 -2.30 -4.65 -31.70
CA ALA A 110 -1.37 -3.61 -32.13
C ALA A 110 -2.05 -2.75 -33.21
N ASP A 111 -2.58 -1.61 -32.82
CA ASP A 111 -3.07 -0.60 -33.72
C ASP A 111 -1.85 0.19 -34.25
N ILE A 112 -1.43 -0.10 -35.50
CA ILE A 112 -0.32 0.61 -36.17
C ILE A 112 -0.89 1.89 -36.78
N THR A 113 -1.35 2.81 -35.94
CA THR A 113 -1.68 4.16 -36.40
C THR A 113 -0.47 5.06 -36.22
N ALA A 114 -0.25 5.97 -37.21
CA ALA A 114 0.86 6.91 -37.18
C ALA A 114 0.89 7.70 -35.87
N HIS A 115 1.97 7.56 -35.10
CA HIS A 115 2.16 8.27 -33.84
C HIS A 115 2.44 9.75 -34.12
N THR A 116 1.49 10.62 -33.81
CA THR A 116 1.79 12.04 -33.61
C THR A 116 2.29 12.19 -32.16
N PRO A 117 3.51 12.68 -31.90
CA PRO A 117 4.01 12.90 -30.55
C PRO A 117 3.07 13.85 -29.80
N VAL A 118 2.55 13.39 -28.66
CA VAL A 118 1.74 14.25 -27.78
C VAL A 118 2.69 15.04 -26.88
N SER A 119 2.66 16.37 -26.99
CA SER A 119 3.42 17.25 -26.12
C SER A 119 2.84 17.25 -24.70
N SER A 120 3.68 17.45 -23.68
CA SER A 120 3.23 17.61 -22.31
C SER A 120 2.31 18.83 -22.18
N CYS A 121 1.15 18.64 -21.57
CA CYS A 121 0.20 19.72 -21.24
C CYS A 121 0.35 20.20 -19.78
N LEU A 122 1.37 19.71 -19.07
CA LEU A 122 1.61 20.10 -17.68
C LEU A 122 2.09 21.57 -17.62
N SER A 123 1.45 22.34 -16.74
CA SER A 123 1.68 23.79 -16.61
C SER A 123 2.31 24.20 -15.28
N GLN A 124 2.49 23.27 -14.33
CA GLN A 124 3.15 23.56 -13.05
C GLN A 124 3.99 22.38 -12.55
N TRP A 125 4.87 22.67 -11.60
CA TRP A 125 5.67 21.71 -10.84
C TRP A 125 5.81 22.21 -9.38
N PRO A 126 5.80 21.35 -8.35
CA PRO A 126 5.60 19.89 -8.38
C PRO A 126 4.13 19.50 -8.60
N VAL A 127 3.88 18.21 -8.90
CA VAL A 127 2.53 17.65 -9.11
C VAL A 127 2.03 16.85 -7.92
N GLN A 128 2.93 16.26 -7.13
CA GLN A 128 2.56 15.43 -5.97
C GLN A 128 1.89 16.26 -4.87
N ILE A 129 0.71 15.83 -4.40
CA ILE A 129 -0.06 16.53 -3.34
C ILE A 129 0.81 16.81 -2.12
N LYS A 130 1.67 15.87 -1.72
CA LYS A 130 2.56 16.03 -0.56
C LYS A 130 3.60 17.12 -0.75
N LEU A 131 4.06 17.35 -1.97
CA LEU A 131 5.16 18.27 -2.29
C LEU A 131 4.69 19.66 -2.68
N VAL A 132 3.49 19.80 -3.25
CA VAL A 132 2.98 21.10 -3.71
C VAL A 132 2.76 22.04 -2.51
N PRO A 133 3.05 23.36 -2.63
CA PRO A 133 2.73 24.31 -1.57
C PRO A 133 1.22 24.48 -1.41
N THR A 134 0.75 24.91 -0.25
CA THR A 134 -0.68 25.16 0.01
C THR A 134 -1.20 26.47 -0.60
N SER A 135 -0.29 27.33 -1.08
CA SER A 135 -0.60 28.55 -1.80
C SER A 135 0.48 28.81 -2.83
N ALA A 136 0.06 29.12 -4.07
CA ALA A 136 0.97 29.47 -5.16
C ALA A 136 0.20 30.27 -6.22
N PRO A 137 0.86 31.16 -6.99
CA PRO A 137 0.20 31.98 -8.01
C PRO A 137 -0.55 31.18 -9.08
N TYR A 138 -0.10 29.97 -9.42
CA TYR A 138 -0.74 29.13 -10.42
C TYR A 138 -2.08 28.54 -9.97
N PHE A 139 -2.45 28.63 -8.69
CA PHE A 139 -3.77 28.25 -8.21
C PHE A 139 -4.83 29.32 -8.40
N ASP A 140 -4.43 30.57 -8.64
CA ASP A 140 -5.40 31.64 -8.79
C ASP A 140 -6.21 31.48 -10.08
N GLY A 141 -7.52 31.37 -9.91
CA GLY A 141 -8.45 31.14 -11.02
C GLY A 141 -8.32 29.76 -11.68
N ALA A 142 -7.71 28.78 -11.03
CA ALA A 142 -7.41 27.49 -11.62
C ALA A 142 -8.61 26.54 -11.65
N ASP A 143 -8.67 25.76 -12.73
CA ASP A 143 -9.38 24.49 -12.76
C ASP A 143 -8.43 23.41 -12.21
N LEU A 144 -8.79 22.76 -11.11
CA LEU A 144 -7.94 21.83 -10.40
C LEU A 144 -8.21 20.39 -10.84
N LEU A 145 -7.17 19.67 -11.20
CA LEU A 145 -7.20 18.22 -11.41
C LEU A 145 -6.60 17.51 -10.19
N ILE A 146 -7.34 16.62 -9.55
CA ILE A 146 -6.85 15.72 -8.50
C ILE A 146 -6.93 14.30 -9.05
N ALA A 147 -5.80 13.66 -9.31
CA ALA A 147 -5.75 12.37 -9.99
C ALA A 147 -4.97 11.32 -9.18
N ALA A 148 -5.46 10.09 -9.22
CA ALA A 148 -4.70 8.96 -8.69
C ALA A 148 -3.48 8.66 -9.60
N ASP A 149 -2.32 8.34 -9.02
CA ASP A 149 -1.05 8.13 -9.75
C ASP A 149 -1.18 7.18 -10.95
N CYS A 150 -1.99 6.12 -10.83
CA CYS A 150 -2.14 5.13 -11.89
C CYS A 150 -2.95 5.61 -13.12
N THR A 151 -3.71 6.70 -13.00
CA THR A 151 -4.68 7.11 -14.03
C THR A 151 -4.04 7.55 -15.32
N ALA A 152 -2.92 8.29 -15.24
CA ALA A 152 -2.18 8.76 -16.40
C ALA A 152 -1.47 7.61 -17.16
N TYR A 153 -1.14 6.54 -16.46
CA TYR A 153 -0.56 5.34 -17.10
C TYR A 153 -1.62 4.44 -17.71
N ALA A 154 -2.83 4.42 -17.14
CA ALA A 154 -3.91 3.58 -17.65
C ALA A 154 -4.62 4.21 -18.86
N TYR A 155 -4.85 5.53 -18.84
CA TYR A 155 -5.60 6.25 -19.87
C TYR A 155 -4.69 6.97 -20.85
N GLY A 156 -4.68 6.51 -22.11
CA GLY A 156 -3.71 6.96 -23.12
C GLY A 156 -3.77 8.44 -23.50
N ASP A 157 -4.94 9.09 -23.45
CA ASP A 157 -5.10 10.51 -23.82
C ASP A 157 -5.18 11.45 -22.60
N PHE A 158 -4.50 11.07 -21.51
CA PHE A 158 -4.59 11.75 -20.22
C PHE A 158 -4.16 13.21 -20.26
N HIS A 159 -3.11 13.53 -21.03
CA HIS A 159 -2.62 14.90 -21.16
C HIS A 159 -3.64 15.83 -21.84
N ASN A 160 -4.23 15.41 -22.95
CA ASN A 160 -5.17 16.24 -23.69
C ASN A 160 -6.50 16.39 -22.96
N GLU A 161 -7.01 15.31 -22.35
CA GLU A 161 -8.34 15.32 -21.78
C GLU A 161 -8.36 15.84 -20.34
N PHE A 162 -7.36 15.52 -19.54
CA PHE A 162 -7.39 15.83 -18.11
C PHE A 162 -6.38 16.90 -17.68
N ILE A 163 -5.14 16.89 -18.18
CA ILE A 163 -4.10 17.84 -17.74
C ILE A 163 -4.25 19.20 -18.42
N LYS A 164 -4.59 19.22 -19.71
CA LYS A 164 -4.66 20.44 -20.50
C LYS A 164 -5.57 21.49 -19.85
N GLY A 165 -5.00 22.66 -19.56
CA GLY A 165 -5.71 23.78 -18.95
C GLY A 165 -6.04 23.60 -17.48
N ARG A 166 -5.48 22.60 -16.78
CA ARG A 166 -5.71 22.39 -15.35
C ARG A 166 -4.41 22.34 -14.57
N ILE A 167 -4.50 22.79 -13.33
CA ILE A 167 -3.44 22.59 -12.32
C ILE A 167 -3.58 21.18 -11.77
N THR A 168 -2.54 20.38 -11.92
CA THR A 168 -2.60 18.94 -11.71
C THR A 168 -1.97 18.55 -10.37
N LEU A 169 -2.72 17.86 -9.53
CA LEU A 169 -2.27 17.25 -8.28
C LEU A 169 -2.46 15.75 -8.35
N ILE A 170 -1.42 14.99 -8.01
CA ILE A 170 -1.47 13.53 -8.04
C ILE A 170 -1.10 12.92 -6.69
N GLY A 171 -1.53 11.68 -6.45
CA GLY A 171 -1.15 10.93 -5.27
C GLY A 171 -1.80 9.55 -5.19
N CYS A 172 -1.26 8.71 -4.32
CA CYS A 172 -1.80 7.39 -4.02
C CYS A 172 -2.00 7.21 -2.51
N PRO A 173 -3.24 7.31 -1.98
CA PRO A 173 -3.49 7.18 -0.54
C PRO A 173 -2.99 5.85 0.04
N LYS A 174 -3.00 4.80 -0.78
CA LYS A 174 -2.52 3.47 -0.36
C LYS A 174 -1.01 3.42 -0.19
N LEU A 175 -0.24 3.98 -1.13
CA LEU A 175 1.23 3.98 -1.07
C LEU A 175 1.76 5.02 -0.11
N ASP A 176 1.17 6.20 -0.10
CA ASP A 176 1.58 7.30 0.75
C ASP A 176 1.16 7.13 2.22
N SER A 177 0.22 6.21 2.49
CA SER A 177 -0.31 5.94 3.83
C SER A 177 -0.81 7.20 4.55
N VAL A 178 -1.40 8.15 3.81
CA VAL A 178 -1.88 9.44 4.33
C VAL A 178 -3.30 9.74 3.86
N ASP A 179 -4.00 10.54 4.65
CA ASP A 179 -5.22 11.22 4.23
C ASP A 179 -4.87 12.63 3.70
N TYR A 180 -5.14 12.87 2.44
CA TYR A 180 -4.87 14.17 1.79
C TYR A 180 -5.88 15.25 2.14
N THR A 181 -6.92 14.96 2.93
CA THR A 181 -8.03 15.90 3.23
C THR A 181 -7.51 17.23 3.76
N GLU A 182 -6.62 17.22 4.75
CA GLU A 182 -6.09 18.43 5.36
C GLU A 182 -5.32 19.29 4.34
N LYS A 183 -4.40 18.68 3.61
CA LYS A 183 -3.58 19.37 2.60
C LYS A 183 -4.42 19.95 1.48
N LEU A 184 -5.36 19.18 0.94
CA LEU A 184 -6.28 19.64 -0.11
C LEU A 184 -7.22 20.72 0.41
N THR A 185 -7.69 20.65 1.65
CA THR A 185 -8.49 21.69 2.29
C THR A 185 -7.72 23.01 2.33
N ALA A 186 -6.46 22.98 2.75
CA ALA A 186 -5.61 24.16 2.79
C ALA A 186 -5.39 24.76 1.39
N ILE A 187 -5.14 23.94 0.38
CA ILE A 187 -5.00 24.40 -1.02
C ILE A 187 -6.30 25.07 -1.50
N ILE A 188 -7.44 24.41 -1.31
CA ILE A 188 -8.72 24.95 -1.79
C ILE A 188 -9.11 26.20 -1.02
N ARG A 189 -8.90 26.25 0.30
CA ARG A 189 -9.24 27.41 1.14
C ARG A 189 -8.41 28.64 0.82
N ASN A 190 -7.11 28.46 0.62
CA ASN A 190 -6.16 29.56 0.49
C ASN A 190 -6.08 30.14 -0.94
N ASN A 191 -6.69 29.48 -1.93
CA ASN A 191 -6.57 29.88 -3.33
C ASN A 191 -7.94 29.98 -4.01
N ASN A 192 -8.03 30.78 -5.08
CA ASN A 192 -9.25 30.95 -5.87
C ASN A 192 -9.40 29.84 -6.90
N ILE A 193 -9.93 28.68 -6.48
CA ILE A 193 -10.16 27.52 -7.35
C ILE A 193 -11.54 27.64 -8.02
N LYS A 194 -11.59 27.50 -9.34
CA LYS A 194 -12.83 27.57 -10.13
C LYS A 194 -13.60 26.25 -10.15
N SER A 195 -12.91 25.15 -10.37
CA SER A 195 -13.52 23.83 -10.42
C SER A 195 -12.56 22.74 -9.96
N VAL A 196 -13.08 21.56 -9.61
CA VAL A 196 -12.29 20.40 -9.24
C VAL A 196 -12.71 19.19 -10.07
N THR A 197 -11.78 18.61 -10.82
CA THR A 197 -11.96 17.31 -11.49
C THR A 197 -11.17 16.25 -10.73
N ILE A 198 -11.85 15.21 -10.28
CA ILE A 198 -11.24 14.07 -9.58
C ILE A 198 -11.17 12.90 -10.55
N VAL A 199 -9.97 12.38 -10.80
CA VAL A 199 -9.79 11.19 -11.66
C VAL A 199 -9.21 10.06 -10.85
N ARG A 200 -9.90 8.92 -10.85
CA ARG A 200 -9.51 7.76 -10.07
C ARG A 200 -9.59 6.47 -10.89
N MET A 201 -8.92 5.43 -10.43
CA MET A 201 -9.13 4.08 -10.97
C MET A 201 -10.38 3.44 -10.37
N GLU A 202 -10.93 2.45 -11.07
CA GLU A 202 -12.08 1.64 -10.62
C GLU A 202 -11.80 0.83 -9.34
N VAL A 203 -10.53 0.62 -9.02
CA VAL A 203 -10.11 -0.20 -7.88
C VAL A 203 -10.43 0.46 -6.53
N PRO A 204 -10.80 -0.32 -5.50
CA PRO A 204 -11.24 0.22 -4.20
C PRO A 204 -10.23 1.12 -3.50
N CYS A 205 -8.92 0.86 -3.66
CA CYS A 205 -7.88 1.67 -3.03
C CYS A 205 -7.89 3.14 -3.49
N CYS A 206 -8.43 3.44 -4.69
CA CYS A 206 -8.57 4.80 -5.19
C CYS A 206 -9.79 5.55 -4.60
N GLY A 207 -10.65 4.88 -3.84
CA GLY A 207 -11.72 5.55 -3.10
C GLY A 207 -11.21 6.58 -2.09
N GLY A 208 -10.00 6.36 -1.56
CA GLY A 208 -9.35 7.28 -0.61
C GLY A 208 -9.09 8.67 -1.17
N ILE A 209 -8.60 8.80 -2.43
CA ILE A 209 -8.34 10.11 -3.03
C ILE A 209 -9.66 10.85 -3.37
N GLU A 210 -10.67 10.12 -3.80
CA GLU A 210 -12.01 10.68 -4.04
C GLU A 210 -12.60 11.24 -2.75
N ASN A 211 -12.57 10.45 -1.67
CA ASN A 211 -13.09 10.87 -0.37
C ASN A 211 -12.33 12.07 0.19
N ALA A 212 -10.99 12.06 0.11
CA ALA A 212 -10.16 13.17 0.55
C ALA A 212 -10.49 14.46 -0.19
N ALA A 213 -10.64 14.41 -1.52
CA ALA A 213 -11.01 15.58 -2.33
C ALA A 213 -12.41 16.11 -1.99
N LYS A 214 -13.41 15.24 -1.89
CA LYS A 214 -14.78 15.62 -1.50
C LYS A 214 -14.83 16.24 -0.09
N ASN A 215 -14.15 15.65 0.86
CA ASN A 215 -14.06 16.15 2.23
C ASN A 215 -13.34 17.51 2.27
N ALA A 216 -12.27 17.67 1.48
CA ALA A 216 -11.55 18.93 1.38
C ALA A 216 -12.40 20.06 0.80
N ILE A 217 -13.20 19.80 -0.25
CA ILE A 217 -14.13 20.77 -0.80
C ILE A 217 -15.15 21.22 0.27
N ARG A 218 -15.76 20.25 0.99
CA ARG A 218 -16.71 20.56 2.08
C ARG A 218 -16.06 21.37 3.20
N ALA A 219 -14.87 20.93 3.67
CA ALA A 219 -14.14 21.57 4.76
C ALA A 219 -13.57 22.96 4.39
N SER A 220 -13.40 23.25 3.10
CA SER A 220 -12.94 24.58 2.65
C SER A 220 -13.96 25.69 2.91
N GLY A 221 -15.24 25.35 3.02
CA GLY A 221 -16.35 26.31 3.14
C GLY A 221 -16.70 27.03 1.83
N LYS A 222 -16.08 26.63 0.70
CA LYS A 222 -16.33 27.24 -0.61
C LYS A 222 -17.31 26.39 -1.43
N PHE A 223 -18.15 27.07 -2.19
CA PHE A 223 -19.00 26.39 -3.18
C PHE A 223 -18.26 26.28 -4.51
N ILE A 224 -17.69 25.13 -4.79
CA ILE A 224 -16.88 24.84 -5.98
C ILE A 224 -17.51 23.67 -6.74
N PRO A 225 -17.80 23.80 -8.03
CA PRO A 225 -18.28 22.69 -8.84
C PRO A 225 -17.21 21.61 -8.95
N TRP A 226 -17.61 20.36 -8.82
CA TRP A 226 -16.69 19.23 -8.94
C TRP A 226 -17.32 18.06 -9.68
N GLN A 227 -16.47 17.24 -10.26
CA GLN A 227 -16.86 15.99 -10.91
C GLN A 227 -15.87 14.88 -10.60
N VAL A 228 -16.33 13.63 -10.70
CA VAL A 228 -15.50 12.43 -10.59
C VAL A 228 -15.53 11.67 -11.90
N VAL A 229 -14.35 11.29 -12.37
CA VAL A 229 -14.18 10.40 -13.53
C VAL A 229 -13.46 9.14 -13.07
N THR A 230 -14.02 7.99 -13.39
CA THR A 230 -13.41 6.69 -13.06
C THR A 230 -12.80 6.08 -14.32
N ILE A 231 -11.56 5.65 -14.22
CA ILE A 231 -10.82 4.95 -15.27
C ILE A 231 -10.73 3.47 -14.91
N SER A 232 -11.07 2.61 -15.84
CA SER A 232 -10.91 1.17 -15.69
C SER A 232 -9.43 0.78 -15.83
N THR A 233 -9.07 -0.39 -15.32
CA THR A 233 -7.69 -0.90 -15.39
C THR A 233 -7.24 -1.21 -16.82
N ASP A 234 -8.15 -1.34 -17.77
CA ASP A 234 -7.87 -1.48 -19.20
C ASP A 234 -7.84 -0.14 -19.96
N GLY A 235 -8.01 1.00 -19.25
CA GLY A 235 -7.83 2.34 -19.77
C GLY A 235 -9.06 2.94 -20.45
N ARG A 236 -10.28 2.57 -20.03
CA ARG A 236 -11.53 3.17 -20.49
C ARG A 236 -12.13 4.06 -19.42
N LYS A 237 -12.80 5.13 -19.82
CA LYS A 237 -13.66 5.89 -18.91
C LYS A 237 -14.92 5.10 -18.60
N LEU A 238 -15.21 4.95 -17.32
CA LEU A 238 -16.46 4.37 -16.84
C LEU A 238 -17.48 5.50 -16.63
N ARG A 239 -18.70 5.24 -17.05
CA ARG A 239 -19.84 6.16 -16.90
C ARG A 239 -20.46 6.04 -15.51
#